data_d60aa28275c57275bd04b72deb97698a
#
_entry.id   d60aa28275c57275bd04b72deb97698a
#
_cell.length_a   1.000
_cell.length_b   1.000
_cell.length_c   1.000
_cell.angle_alpha   90.00
_cell.angle_beta   90.00
_cell.angle_gamma   90.00
#
_symmetry.space_group_name_H-M   'P 1'
#
loop_
_entity.id
_entity.type
_entity.pdbx_description
1 polymer ?
#
loop_
_entity_poly.entity_id
_entity_poly.type
_entity_poly.pdbx_seq_one_letter_code
_entity_poly.pdbx_strand_id
1 'polypeptide(L)'
;MAKSRKPSTARKPPEPSDSHAEIEQWIRSVMPDLHPIVQGLDELIRGTLPGLQYAIKWKKAYYGLPERGWIIEMVAYDVSVNVVFLGGAEFGSPPPLGDTDRSRYVKVTTLEEAQRREMHEWVAQAGRVPGWK
;
A
#
# COMPACT_ATOMS: atom_id res chain seq x y z
N MET A 1 26.54 12.16 -16.56
CA MET A 1 25.97 12.21 -16.16
C MET A 1 25.14 12.23 -15.80
N ALA A 2 25.22 12.05 -15.97
CA ALA A 2 24.41 12.05 -15.69
C ALA A 2 23.61 12.09 -15.27
N LYS A 3 23.61 11.96 -15.55
CA LYS A 3 22.91 11.88 -15.23
C LYS A 3 22.18 11.92 -14.47
N SER A 4 22.43 11.73 -14.63
CA SER A 4 21.77 11.65 -13.87
C SER A 4 21.12 11.60 -13.13
N ARG A 5 21.17 11.49 -13.21
CA ARG A 5 20.55 11.26 -12.55
C ARG A 5 19.90 11.42 -11.71
N LYS A 6 19.81 11.42 -11.80
CA LYS A 6 19.21 11.49 -11.05
C LYS A 6 18.44 11.50 -10.40
N PRO A 7 18.34 11.60 -10.33
CA PRO A 7 17.63 11.24 -9.70
C PRO A 7 16.72 11.27 -9.20
N SER A 8 16.92 10.82 -9.51
CA SER A 8 16.06 10.48 -9.15
C SER A 8 15.57 11.14 -8.52
N THR A 9 15.88 11.70 -9.29
CA THR A 9 15.50 12.33 -8.45
C THR A 9 14.59 11.92 -7.60
N ALA A 10 14.97 11.72 -6.95
CA ALA A 10 14.26 10.90 -6.03
C ALA A 10 13.00 11.58 -5.56
N ARG A 11 11.89 10.87 -5.63
CA ARG A 11 10.65 11.36 -5.07
C ARG A 11 10.79 11.46 -3.56
N LYS A 12 10.19 12.50 -3.00
CA LYS A 12 10.05 12.57 -1.56
C LYS A 12 8.86 11.73 -1.14
N PRO A 13 8.95 11.01 -0.03
CA PRO A 13 7.80 10.30 0.51
C PRO A 13 6.66 11.27 0.82
N PRO A 14 5.41 10.80 0.79
CA PRO A 14 4.28 11.64 1.20
C PRO A 14 4.41 12.11 2.64
N GLU A 15 3.80 13.26 2.93
CA GLU A 15 3.73 13.76 4.30
C GLU A 15 2.70 12.97 5.09
N PRO A 16 3.05 12.44 6.25
CA PRO A 16 2.12 11.64 7.03
C PRO A 16 1.07 12.45 7.75
N SER A 17 -0.11 11.87 7.89
CA SER A 17 -1.21 12.44 8.66
C SER A 17 -1.82 11.34 9.52
N ASP A 18 -2.27 11.72 10.72
CA ASP A 18 -2.99 10.78 11.59
C ASP A 18 -4.45 10.62 11.17
N SER A 19 -4.94 11.51 10.31
CA SER A 19 -6.35 11.52 9.93
C SER A 19 -6.62 10.50 8.82
N HIS A 20 -7.62 9.66 9.03
CA HIS A 20 -8.07 8.69 8.04
C HIS A 20 -8.98 9.33 6.98
N ALA A 21 -9.33 10.59 7.14
CA ALA A 21 -10.33 11.24 6.28
C ALA A 21 -9.95 11.24 4.80
N GLU A 22 -8.67 11.44 4.49
CA GLU A 22 -8.23 11.42 3.10
C GLU A 22 -8.36 10.03 2.47
N ILE A 23 -8.10 8.99 3.26
CA ILE A 23 -8.28 7.62 2.78
C ILE A 23 -9.76 7.36 2.50
N GLU A 24 -10.65 7.80 3.39
CA GLU A 24 -12.10 7.66 3.16
C GLU A 24 -12.53 8.35 1.88
N GLN A 25 -11.99 9.52 1.62
CA GLN A 25 -12.30 10.27 0.42
C GLN A 25 -11.76 9.55 -0.83
N TRP A 26 -10.56 9.00 -0.74
CA TRP A 26 -9.98 8.22 -1.82
C TRP A 26 -10.82 6.98 -2.13
N ILE A 27 -11.29 6.28 -1.09
CA ILE A 27 -12.16 5.11 -1.27
C ILE A 27 -13.41 5.48 -2.08
N ARG A 28 -13.98 6.65 -1.79
CA ARG A 28 -15.16 7.11 -2.53
C ARG A 28 -14.85 7.51 -3.97
N SER A 29 -13.59 7.78 -4.27
CA SER A 29 -13.18 8.28 -5.60
C SER A 29 -12.86 7.18 -6.61
N VAL A 30 -12.66 5.93 -6.14
CA VAL A 30 -12.33 4.84 -7.07
C VAL A 30 -13.59 4.39 -7.81
N MET A 31 -13.42 3.58 -8.85
CA MET A 31 -14.55 3.05 -9.59
C MET A 31 -15.52 2.34 -8.65
N PRO A 32 -16.83 2.51 -8.84
CA PRO A 32 -17.82 1.97 -7.89
C PRO A 32 -17.66 0.49 -7.58
N ASP A 33 -17.35 -0.32 -8.59
CA ASP A 33 -17.21 -1.77 -8.38
C ASP A 33 -16.01 -2.11 -7.49
N LEU A 34 -15.06 -1.18 -7.34
CA LEU A 34 -13.88 -1.40 -6.51
C LEU A 34 -14.09 -0.94 -5.06
N HIS A 35 -15.17 -0.21 -4.77
CA HIS A 35 -15.41 0.28 -3.41
C HIS A 35 -15.36 -0.84 -2.36
N PRO A 36 -16.09 -1.97 -2.54
CA PRO A 36 -16.03 -3.02 -1.53
C PRO A 36 -14.63 -3.58 -1.33
N ILE A 37 -13.85 -3.64 -2.41
CA ILE A 37 -12.49 -4.18 -2.37
C ILE A 37 -11.58 -3.26 -1.56
N VAL A 38 -11.52 -1.98 -1.91
CA VAL A 38 -10.64 -1.05 -1.20
C VAL A 38 -11.12 -0.81 0.23
N GLN A 39 -12.43 -0.83 0.46
CA GLN A 39 -12.98 -0.72 1.80
C GLN A 39 -12.56 -1.91 2.66
N GLY A 40 -12.67 -3.13 2.12
CA GLY A 40 -12.27 -4.34 2.84
C GLY A 40 -10.79 -4.36 3.14
N LEU A 41 -9.97 -3.92 2.18
CA LEU A 41 -8.53 -3.82 2.40
C LEU A 41 -8.18 -2.79 3.47
N ASP A 42 -8.84 -1.62 3.43
CA ASP A 42 -8.63 -0.59 4.43
C ASP A 42 -8.96 -1.11 5.82
N GLU A 43 -10.09 -1.79 5.95
CA GLU A 43 -10.51 -2.35 7.25
C GLU A 43 -9.53 -3.40 7.74
N LEU A 44 -9.04 -4.25 6.85
CA LEU A 44 -8.04 -5.26 7.21
C LEU A 44 -6.75 -4.62 7.71
N ILE A 45 -6.25 -3.64 6.97
CA ILE A 45 -4.99 -2.97 7.33
C ILE A 45 -5.14 -2.29 8.69
N ARG A 46 -6.22 -1.55 8.88
CA ARG A 46 -6.44 -0.83 10.13
C ARG A 46 -6.72 -1.77 11.30
N GLY A 47 -7.37 -2.88 11.05
CA GLY A 47 -7.64 -3.87 12.10
C GLY A 47 -6.42 -4.68 12.50
N THR A 48 -5.42 -4.73 11.64
CA THR A 48 -4.21 -5.54 11.87
C THR A 48 -3.07 -4.71 12.49
N LEU A 49 -2.93 -3.44 12.06
CA LEU A 49 -1.76 -2.64 12.41
C LEU A 49 -2.20 -1.40 13.20
N PRO A 50 -1.75 -1.28 14.46
CA PRO A 50 -2.06 -0.09 15.26
C PRO A 50 -1.09 1.05 14.93
N GLY A 51 -1.52 2.29 15.21
CA GLY A 51 -0.64 3.44 15.10
C GLY A 51 -0.35 3.90 13.69
N LEU A 52 -1.26 3.60 12.76
CA LEU A 52 -1.05 3.93 11.35
C LEU A 52 -1.06 5.44 11.09
N GLN A 53 -0.27 5.83 10.13
CA GLN A 53 -0.31 7.14 9.50
C GLN A 53 -0.74 6.95 8.05
N TYR A 54 -1.31 8.00 7.47
CA TYR A 54 -1.96 7.94 6.17
C TYR A 54 -1.50 9.07 5.26
N ALA A 55 -1.58 8.86 3.96
CA ALA A 55 -1.41 9.92 2.98
C ALA A 55 -2.06 9.54 1.66
N ILE A 56 -2.43 10.55 0.89
CA ILE A 56 -2.83 10.40 -0.51
C ILE A 56 -1.84 11.20 -1.33
N LYS A 57 -1.22 10.55 -2.30
CA LYS A 57 -0.31 11.24 -3.21
C LYS A 57 -0.28 10.49 -4.53
N TRP A 58 -0.19 11.21 -5.63
CA TRP A 58 -0.20 10.62 -6.98
C TRP A 58 -1.42 9.71 -7.19
N LYS A 59 -2.56 10.08 -6.59
CA LYS A 59 -3.82 9.32 -6.65
C LYS A 59 -3.72 7.94 -6.01
N LYS A 60 -2.77 7.73 -5.12
CA LYS A 60 -2.54 6.46 -4.42
C LYS A 60 -2.75 6.65 -2.94
N ALA A 61 -3.22 5.58 -2.29
CA ALA A 61 -3.42 5.59 -0.84
C ALA A 61 -2.21 4.94 -0.17
N TYR A 62 -1.66 5.62 0.83
CA TYR A 62 -0.48 5.15 1.56
C TYR A 62 -0.81 4.90 3.02
N TYR A 63 -0.28 3.80 3.55
CA TYR A 63 -0.35 3.46 4.96
C TYR A 63 1.06 3.32 5.49
N GLY A 64 1.35 3.96 6.62
CA GLY A 64 2.69 3.97 7.18
C GLY A 64 2.70 3.85 8.69
N LEU A 65 3.90 3.66 9.21
CA LEU A 65 4.17 3.62 10.64
C LEU A 65 5.34 4.55 10.93
N PRO A 66 5.33 5.25 12.09
CA PRO A 66 6.38 6.24 12.36
C PRO A 66 7.80 5.69 12.24
N GLU A 67 8.05 4.46 12.73
CA GLU A 67 9.39 3.89 12.69
C GLU A 67 9.74 3.23 11.37
N ARG A 68 8.73 2.87 10.57
CA ARG A 68 8.95 2.06 9.36
C ARG A 68 8.85 2.86 8.07
N GLY A 69 8.18 4.01 8.11
CA GLY A 69 7.85 4.75 6.90
C GLY A 69 6.60 4.18 6.24
N TRP A 70 6.49 4.34 4.94
CA TRP A 70 5.32 3.89 4.17
C TRP A 70 5.47 2.40 3.88
N ILE A 71 4.51 1.60 4.35
CA ILE A 71 4.61 0.14 4.26
C ILE A 71 3.65 -0.46 3.25
N ILE A 72 2.50 0.17 3.02
CA ILE A 72 1.51 -0.32 2.06
C ILE A 72 1.03 0.83 1.20
N GLU A 73 0.88 0.56 -0.10
CA GLU A 73 0.35 1.51 -1.06
C GLU A 73 -0.76 0.81 -1.85
N MET A 74 -1.90 1.48 -2.03
CA MET A 74 -2.95 0.95 -2.88
C MET A 74 -3.12 1.82 -4.11
N VAL A 75 -3.17 1.18 -5.28
CA VAL A 75 -3.35 1.84 -6.56
C VAL A 75 -4.60 1.26 -7.22
N ALA A 76 -5.60 2.10 -7.46
CA ALA A 76 -6.85 1.65 -8.07
C ALA A 76 -6.84 1.96 -9.56
N TYR A 77 -7.22 0.97 -10.36
CA TYR A 77 -7.36 1.09 -11.80
C TYR A 77 -8.86 0.98 -12.15
N ASP A 78 -9.19 0.65 -13.40
CA ASP A 78 -10.60 0.56 -13.79
C ASP A 78 -11.28 -0.66 -13.20
N VAL A 79 -10.59 -1.81 -13.19
CA VAL A 79 -11.20 -3.07 -12.76
C VAL A 79 -10.37 -3.83 -11.74
N SER A 80 -9.31 -3.22 -11.22
CA SER A 80 -8.41 -3.90 -10.29
C SER A 80 -7.76 -2.92 -9.34
N VAL A 81 -7.23 -3.47 -8.23
CA VAL A 81 -6.46 -2.72 -7.25
C VAL A 81 -5.13 -3.44 -7.06
N ASN A 82 -4.03 -2.70 -7.16
CA ASN A 82 -2.73 -3.23 -6.76
C ASN A 82 -2.50 -2.89 -5.30
N VAL A 83 -2.19 -3.91 -4.49
CA VAL A 83 -1.78 -3.72 -3.11
C VAL A 83 -0.27 -3.91 -3.10
N VAL A 84 0.46 -2.82 -2.88
CA VAL A 84 1.92 -2.80 -2.94
C VAL A 84 2.48 -2.79 -1.53
N PHE A 85 3.34 -3.75 -1.23
CA PHE A 85 4.04 -3.83 0.04
C PHE A 85 5.47 -3.34 -0.19
N LEU A 86 5.80 -2.18 0.38
CA LEU A 86 7.03 -1.48 0.01
C LEU A 86 8.28 -2.19 0.49
N GLY A 87 8.16 -3.08 1.49
CA GLY A 87 9.23 -3.97 1.90
C GLY A 87 8.93 -5.43 1.61
N GLY A 88 7.98 -5.70 0.69
CA GLY A 88 7.44 -7.05 0.48
C GLY A 88 8.46 -8.10 0.07
N ALA A 89 9.57 -7.71 -0.56
CA ALA A 89 10.59 -8.66 -0.95
C ALA A 89 11.25 -9.35 0.24
N GLU A 90 11.13 -8.76 1.44
CA GLU A 90 11.71 -9.32 2.66
C GLU A 90 10.77 -10.25 3.40
N PHE A 91 9.53 -10.41 2.91
CA PHE A 91 8.57 -11.31 3.55
C PHE A 91 8.99 -12.77 3.39
N GLY A 92 8.55 -13.62 4.30
CA GLY A 92 8.83 -15.05 4.21
C GLY A 92 8.29 -15.68 2.92
N SER A 93 7.08 -15.26 2.52
CA SER A 93 6.50 -15.65 1.23
C SER A 93 6.04 -14.36 0.57
N PRO A 94 6.90 -13.72 -0.26
CA PRO A 94 6.56 -12.42 -0.84
C PRO A 94 5.34 -12.46 -1.75
N PRO A 95 4.63 -11.34 -1.87
CA PRO A 95 3.61 -11.22 -2.92
C PRO A 95 4.22 -11.50 -4.30
N PRO A 96 3.40 -11.95 -5.26
CA PRO A 96 3.92 -12.57 -6.48
C PRO A 96 4.44 -11.62 -7.54
N LEU A 97 4.10 -10.33 -7.49
CA LEU A 97 4.42 -9.42 -8.57
C LEU A 97 5.42 -8.35 -8.12
N GLY A 98 6.11 -7.78 -9.09
CA GLY A 98 7.11 -6.74 -8.84
C GLY A 98 8.52 -7.24 -9.05
N ASP A 99 9.40 -6.32 -9.46
CA ASP A 99 10.77 -6.66 -9.80
C ASP A 99 11.79 -5.66 -9.23
N THR A 100 11.34 -4.78 -8.33
CA THR A 100 12.28 -3.87 -7.67
C THR A 100 13.01 -4.60 -6.55
N ASP A 101 14.01 -3.94 -5.98
CA ASP A 101 14.80 -4.54 -4.91
C ASP A 101 13.97 -4.84 -3.67
N ARG A 102 12.93 -4.04 -3.43
CA ARG A 102 12.24 -4.12 -2.15
C ARG A 102 10.73 -4.35 -2.25
N SER A 103 10.06 -3.71 -3.18
CA SER A 103 8.61 -3.77 -3.21
C SER A 103 8.09 -4.98 -3.97
N ARG A 104 6.98 -5.52 -3.48
CA ARG A 104 6.23 -6.58 -4.18
C ARG A 104 4.76 -6.25 -4.04
N TYR A 105 3.96 -6.70 -5.00
CA TYR A 105 2.55 -6.38 -4.96
C TYR A 105 1.69 -7.55 -5.44
N VAL A 106 0.40 -7.43 -5.18
CA VAL A 106 -0.59 -8.38 -5.65
C VAL A 106 -1.73 -7.58 -6.28
N LYS A 107 -2.27 -8.14 -7.38
CA LYS A 107 -3.43 -7.54 -8.05
C LYS A 107 -4.70 -8.18 -7.51
N VAL A 108 -5.67 -7.35 -7.14
CA VAL A 108 -6.93 -7.78 -6.54
C VAL A 108 -8.07 -7.32 -7.43
N THR A 109 -8.94 -8.25 -7.82
CA THR A 109 -10.08 -7.94 -8.69
C THR A 109 -11.41 -8.27 -8.02
N THR A 110 -11.41 -8.98 -6.89
CA THR A 110 -12.63 -9.35 -6.18
C THR A 110 -12.44 -9.15 -4.68
N LEU A 111 -13.55 -8.98 -3.97
CA LEU A 111 -13.52 -8.90 -2.51
C LEU A 111 -12.96 -10.18 -1.92
N GLU A 112 -13.29 -11.33 -2.51
CA GLU A 112 -12.79 -12.62 -2.04
C GLU A 112 -11.26 -12.65 -2.05
N GLU A 113 -10.64 -12.16 -3.12
CA GLU A 113 -9.18 -12.10 -3.19
C GLU A 113 -8.60 -11.18 -2.12
N ALA A 114 -9.29 -10.08 -1.82
CA ALA A 114 -8.86 -9.15 -0.79
C ALA A 114 -8.90 -9.78 0.61
N GLN A 115 -9.71 -10.83 0.79
CA GLN A 115 -9.93 -11.47 2.08
C GLN A 115 -9.18 -12.78 2.25
N ARG A 116 -8.33 -13.15 1.30
CA ARG A 116 -7.56 -14.39 1.39
C ARG A 116 -6.61 -14.36 2.57
N ARG A 117 -6.29 -15.55 3.09
CA ARG A 117 -5.36 -15.68 4.21
C ARG A 117 -4.01 -15.03 3.91
N GLU A 118 -3.51 -15.22 2.69
CA GLU A 118 -2.23 -14.62 2.30
C GLU A 118 -2.23 -13.10 2.46
N MET A 119 -3.35 -12.45 2.14
CA MET A 119 -3.45 -11.00 2.30
C MET A 119 -3.30 -10.62 3.77
N HIS A 120 -3.96 -11.36 4.67
CA HIS A 120 -3.82 -11.12 6.11
C HIS A 120 -2.38 -11.28 6.57
N GLU A 121 -1.69 -12.31 6.06
CA GLU A 121 -0.30 -12.56 6.43
C GLU A 121 0.62 -11.48 5.91
N TRP A 122 0.42 -11.03 4.68
CA TRP A 122 1.24 -9.96 4.12
C TRP A 122 1.07 -8.66 4.88
N VAL A 123 -0.17 -8.31 5.22
CA VAL A 123 -0.44 -7.08 5.99
C VAL A 123 0.26 -7.16 7.35
N ALA A 124 0.17 -8.30 8.04
CA ALA A 124 0.84 -8.47 9.33
C ALA A 124 2.36 -8.33 9.19
N GLN A 125 2.94 -8.93 8.14
CA GLN A 125 4.39 -8.86 7.93
C GLN A 125 4.83 -7.44 7.58
N ALA A 126 3.98 -6.68 6.89
CA ALA A 126 4.31 -5.30 6.52
C ALA A 126 4.65 -4.45 7.74
N GLY A 127 4.04 -4.74 8.89
CA GLY A 127 4.34 -4.01 10.12
C GLY A 127 5.67 -4.35 10.76
N ARG A 128 6.37 -5.34 10.22
CA ARG A 128 7.63 -5.84 10.81
C ARG A 128 8.87 -5.55 9.98
N VAL A 129 8.71 -5.06 8.75
CA VAL A 129 9.85 -4.77 7.90
C VAL A 129 9.85 -3.29 7.54
N PRO A 130 11.04 -2.71 7.30
CA PRO A 130 11.09 -1.30 6.92
C PRO A 130 10.41 -1.05 5.59
N GLY A 131 9.74 0.09 5.51
CA GLY A 131 9.14 0.54 4.28
C GLY A 131 9.95 1.66 3.64
N TRP A 132 9.25 2.59 3.01
CA TRP A 132 9.86 3.71 2.31
C TRP A 132 9.83 4.95 3.21
N LYS A 133 11.02 5.48 3.49
CA LYS A 133 11.16 6.69 4.30
C LYS A 133 11.55 7.89 3.49
#